data_851505981c398df9906ec79d131f6782
#
_entry.id   851505981c398df9906ec79d131f6782
#
_cell.length_a   1.000
_cell.length_b   1.000
_cell.length_c   1.000
_cell.angle_alpha   90.00
_cell.angle_beta   90.00
_cell.angle_gamma   90.00
#
_symmetry.space_group_name_H-M   'P 1'
#
loop_
_entity.id
_entity.type
_entity.pdbx_description
1 polymer ?
#
loop_
_entity_poly.entity_id
_entity_poly.type
_entity_poly.pdbx_seq_one_letter_code
_entity_poly.pdbx_strand_id
1 'polypeptide(L)'
;MMLARVADSLYWVGRYVERAEHLSRLSDVMLTATLDQNDTAVAVVQVAVAAAGDPNEFLEGRTAYEAVHSLVFDRDDKGSVVTSLARARENARQVRDQITTETWERLNMLYLRVTDPQAELAFAHSSSAFLHSIIADLHLFKGAVDATMSHGEGWRFLLLGVYLERAQLIARLLDVCFGDKPGRGQLEDHFAQMAVLRMACALEPYLRVYTAEIHPRLILEFLLFDEEFPRSIRFSTLRMEEHLTHLTRHADPADKASPERLAARLSARLHFADMDETLGAGALLGVVVAECARIHLAIYETFVAYPLEHRLPA
;
A
#
# COMPACT_ATOMS: atom_id res chain seq x y z
N MET A 1 12.41 21.31 12.61
CA MET A 1 12.25 19.83 12.67
C MET A 1 10.98 19.53 13.46
N MET A 2 10.10 18.76 12.88
CA MET A 2 8.81 18.35 13.48
C MET A 2 9.02 17.49 14.74
N LEU A 3 8.08 17.55 15.68
CA LEU A 3 8.12 16.68 16.86
C LEU A 3 8.00 15.21 16.43
N ALA A 4 8.84 14.32 16.99
CA ALA A 4 8.91 12.90 16.67
C ALA A 4 7.52 12.21 16.66
N ARG A 5 6.70 12.45 17.69
CA ARG A 5 5.34 11.89 17.77
C ARG A 5 4.44 12.35 16.63
N VAL A 6 4.60 13.60 16.17
CA VAL A 6 3.80 14.13 15.06
C VAL A 6 4.22 13.50 13.74
N ALA A 7 5.54 13.39 13.49
CA ALA A 7 6.09 12.72 12.32
C ALA A 7 5.62 11.26 12.25
N ASP A 8 5.72 10.53 13.35
CA ASP A 8 5.27 9.12 13.46
C ASP A 8 3.77 9.00 13.16
N SER A 9 2.93 9.81 13.82
CA SER A 9 1.48 9.75 13.63
C SER A 9 1.07 10.02 12.19
N LEU A 10 1.63 11.06 11.54
CA LEU A 10 1.31 11.39 10.14
C LEU A 10 1.80 10.30 9.16
N TYR A 11 3.00 9.77 9.38
CA TYR A 11 3.52 8.65 8.62
C TYR A 11 2.61 7.42 8.70
N TRP A 12 2.14 7.06 9.88
CA TRP A 12 1.22 5.94 10.06
C TRP A 12 -0.18 6.20 9.51
N VAL A 13 -0.68 7.45 9.54
CA VAL A 13 -1.91 7.80 8.80
C VAL A 13 -1.77 7.43 7.34
N GLY A 14 -0.67 7.83 6.69
CA GLY A 14 -0.39 7.50 5.30
C GLY A 14 -0.37 6.00 5.02
N ARG A 15 0.31 5.23 5.88
CA ARG A 15 0.38 3.77 5.75
C ARG A 15 -0.99 3.11 5.87
N TYR A 16 -1.77 3.47 6.88
CA TYR A 16 -3.06 2.83 7.13
C TYR A 16 -4.12 3.17 6.07
N VAL A 17 -4.16 4.40 5.55
CA VAL A 17 -5.11 4.75 4.49
C VAL A 17 -4.77 4.04 3.17
N GLU A 18 -3.49 3.88 2.84
CA GLU A 18 -3.08 3.14 1.64
C GLU A 18 -3.38 1.64 1.77
N ARG A 19 -3.16 1.05 2.95
CA ARG A 19 -3.52 -0.34 3.25
C ARG A 19 -5.02 -0.57 3.13
N ALA A 20 -5.84 0.29 3.72
CA ALA A 20 -7.30 0.20 3.64
C ALA A 20 -7.80 0.26 2.19
N GLU A 21 -7.22 1.13 1.35
CA GLU A 21 -7.58 1.20 -0.07
C GLU A 21 -7.19 -0.08 -0.81
N HIS A 22 -5.96 -0.56 -0.61
CA HIS A 22 -5.48 -1.77 -1.27
C HIS A 22 -6.35 -2.98 -0.92
N LEU A 23 -6.64 -3.21 0.37
CA LEU A 23 -7.50 -4.30 0.82
C LEU A 23 -8.92 -4.19 0.25
N SER A 24 -9.48 -2.98 0.19
CA SER A 24 -10.81 -2.79 -0.40
C SER A 24 -10.83 -3.16 -1.89
N ARG A 25 -9.74 -2.88 -2.64
CA ARG A 25 -9.60 -3.28 -4.04
C ARG A 25 -9.43 -4.78 -4.21
N LEU A 26 -8.57 -5.42 -3.39
CA LEU A 26 -8.43 -6.88 -3.40
C LEU A 26 -9.79 -7.54 -3.14
N SER A 27 -10.52 -7.06 -2.14
CA SER A 27 -11.84 -7.57 -1.74
C SER A 27 -12.87 -7.44 -2.87
N ASP A 28 -12.92 -6.31 -3.57
CA ASP A 28 -13.84 -6.07 -4.69
C ASP A 28 -13.54 -7.00 -5.87
N VAL A 29 -12.25 -7.17 -6.22
CA VAL A 29 -11.83 -8.09 -7.29
C VAL A 29 -12.11 -9.54 -6.92
N MET A 30 -11.89 -9.95 -5.66
CA MET A 30 -12.27 -11.29 -5.18
C MET A 30 -13.74 -11.58 -5.39
N LEU A 31 -14.62 -10.68 -4.95
CA LEU A 31 -16.08 -10.86 -5.09
C LEU A 31 -16.52 -10.87 -6.55
N THR A 32 -15.93 -10.00 -7.37
CA THR A 32 -16.24 -9.96 -8.80
C THR A 32 -15.83 -11.26 -9.49
N ALA A 33 -14.66 -11.80 -9.19
CA ALA A 33 -14.18 -13.06 -9.77
C ALA A 33 -15.11 -14.26 -9.45
N THR A 34 -15.71 -14.29 -8.25
CA THR A 34 -16.58 -15.39 -7.85
C THR A 34 -17.89 -15.48 -8.62
N LEU A 35 -18.26 -14.44 -9.37
CA LEU A 35 -19.46 -14.47 -10.21
C LEU A 35 -19.33 -15.49 -11.36
N ASP A 36 -18.11 -15.76 -11.82
CA ASP A 36 -17.84 -16.64 -12.96
C ASP A 36 -17.77 -18.14 -12.59
N GLN A 37 -17.68 -18.50 -11.31
CA GLN A 37 -17.69 -19.87 -10.74
C GLN A 37 -16.77 -20.88 -11.48
N ASN A 38 -15.58 -20.46 -11.88
CA ASN A 38 -14.60 -21.26 -12.60
C ASN A 38 -13.25 -21.36 -11.84
N ASP A 39 -12.33 -22.17 -12.36
CA ASP A 39 -11.00 -22.36 -11.74
C ASP A 39 -10.20 -21.06 -11.67
N THR A 40 -10.38 -20.14 -12.62
CA THR A 40 -9.77 -18.81 -12.62
C THR A 40 -10.23 -18.00 -11.41
N ALA A 41 -11.50 -18.07 -11.04
CA ALA A 41 -12.03 -17.40 -9.86
C ALA A 41 -11.32 -17.88 -8.58
N VAL A 42 -11.10 -19.19 -8.45
CA VAL A 42 -10.38 -19.76 -7.30
C VAL A 42 -8.95 -19.21 -7.24
N ALA A 43 -8.24 -19.20 -8.36
CA ALA A 43 -6.88 -18.68 -8.44
C ALA A 43 -6.81 -17.17 -8.06
N VAL A 44 -7.75 -16.36 -8.56
CA VAL A 44 -7.83 -14.93 -8.22
C VAL A 44 -8.06 -14.71 -6.72
N VAL A 45 -8.96 -15.50 -6.11
CA VAL A 45 -9.24 -15.40 -4.66
C VAL A 45 -7.99 -15.78 -3.84
N GLN A 46 -7.31 -16.87 -4.20
CA GLN A 46 -6.07 -17.30 -3.53
C GLN A 46 -4.97 -16.23 -3.61
N VAL A 47 -4.77 -15.65 -4.79
CA VAL A 47 -3.81 -14.56 -4.99
C VAL A 47 -4.15 -13.35 -4.12
N ALA A 48 -5.41 -12.93 -4.10
CA ALA A 48 -5.82 -11.75 -3.35
C ALA A 48 -5.61 -11.94 -1.84
N VAL A 49 -5.99 -13.10 -1.29
CA VAL A 49 -5.78 -13.44 0.13
C VAL A 49 -4.28 -13.48 0.46
N ALA A 50 -3.46 -14.14 -0.34
CA ALA A 50 -2.02 -14.18 -0.13
C ALA A 50 -1.37 -12.79 -0.23
N ALA A 51 -1.85 -11.93 -1.15
CA ALA A 51 -1.39 -10.54 -1.29
C ALA A 51 -1.82 -9.66 -0.11
N ALA A 52 -2.98 -9.93 0.51
CA ALA A 52 -3.40 -9.29 1.75
C ALA A 52 -2.47 -9.62 2.93
N GLY A 53 -1.73 -10.71 2.84
CA GLY A 53 -0.74 -11.14 3.83
C GLY A 53 -1.21 -12.28 4.72
N ASP A 54 -2.36 -12.86 4.41
CA ASP A 54 -2.88 -14.01 5.11
C ASP A 54 -2.31 -15.33 4.55
N PRO A 55 -2.09 -16.31 5.41
CA PRO A 55 -1.65 -17.64 4.97
C PRO A 55 -2.77 -18.34 4.17
N ASN A 56 -2.39 -19.31 3.33
CA ASN A 56 -3.35 -20.11 2.56
C ASN A 56 -4.42 -20.81 3.43
N GLU A 57 -4.12 -21.07 4.70
CA GLU A 57 -5.04 -21.59 5.72
C GLU A 57 -6.25 -20.68 5.96
N PHE A 58 -6.15 -19.39 5.62
CA PHE A 58 -7.25 -18.43 5.75
C PHE A 58 -8.49 -18.82 4.92
N LEU A 59 -8.30 -19.55 3.81
CA LEU A 59 -9.40 -20.00 2.93
C LEU A 59 -9.93 -21.40 3.32
N GLU A 60 -9.28 -22.12 4.24
CA GLU A 60 -9.74 -23.44 4.63
C GLU A 60 -11.14 -23.41 5.25
N GLY A 61 -12.10 -24.01 4.58
CA GLY A 61 -13.49 -24.07 5.02
C GLY A 61 -14.28 -22.78 4.91
N ARG A 62 -13.73 -21.73 4.25
CA ARG A 62 -14.39 -20.43 4.05
C ARG A 62 -14.76 -20.18 2.60
N THR A 63 -15.89 -19.54 2.40
CA THR A 63 -16.26 -18.98 1.09
C THR A 63 -15.46 -17.70 0.82
N ALA A 64 -15.35 -17.28 -0.43
CA ALA A 64 -14.74 -16.01 -0.79
C ALA A 64 -15.45 -14.81 -0.12
N TYR A 65 -16.77 -14.88 0.05
CA TYR A 65 -17.54 -13.86 0.75
C TYR A 65 -17.14 -13.76 2.23
N GLU A 66 -17.01 -14.87 2.94
CA GLU A 66 -16.58 -14.90 4.35
C GLU A 66 -15.14 -14.42 4.49
N ALA A 67 -14.26 -14.77 3.55
CA ALA A 67 -12.89 -14.26 3.51
C ALA A 67 -12.86 -12.72 3.33
N VAL A 68 -13.63 -12.19 2.38
CA VAL A 68 -13.75 -10.74 2.17
C VAL A 68 -14.37 -10.05 3.38
N HIS A 69 -15.43 -10.63 3.97
CA HIS A 69 -16.04 -10.09 5.18
C HIS A 69 -15.00 -9.93 6.30
N SER A 70 -14.17 -10.96 6.51
CA SER A 70 -13.08 -10.91 7.49
C SER A 70 -12.03 -9.83 7.15
N LEU A 71 -11.55 -9.77 5.90
CA LEU A 71 -10.61 -8.72 5.46
C LEU A 71 -11.14 -7.30 5.67
N VAL A 72 -12.46 -7.11 5.62
CA VAL A 72 -13.09 -5.80 5.77
C VAL A 72 -13.37 -5.50 7.24
N PHE A 73 -14.01 -6.40 8.00
CA PHE A 73 -14.66 -6.11 9.28
C PHE A 73 -13.97 -6.71 10.50
N ASP A 74 -13.03 -7.66 10.34
CA ASP A 74 -12.38 -8.28 11.49
C ASP A 74 -11.61 -7.23 12.30
N ARG A 75 -12.03 -7.06 13.58
CA ARG A 75 -11.44 -6.08 14.50
C ARG A 75 -10.22 -6.63 15.25
N ASP A 76 -10.07 -7.93 15.29
CA ASP A 76 -8.94 -8.62 15.94
C ASP A 76 -7.77 -8.74 14.95
N ASP A 77 -8.07 -8.77 13.65
CA ASP A 77 -7.05 -8.69 12.60
C ASP A 77 -6.46 -7.27 12.53
N LYS A 78 -5.14 -7.19 12.77
CA LYS A 78 -4.39 -5.94 12.71
C LYS A 78 -4.30 -5.35 11.29
N GLY A 79 -4.65 -6.11 10.29
CA GLY A 79 -4.58 -5.77 8.87
C GLY A 79 -5.91 -5.38 8.22
N SER A 80 -7.07 -5.67 8.81
CA SER A 80 -8.38 -5.42 8.19
C SER A 80 -8.62 -3.96 7.81
N VAL A 81 -9.58 -3.72 6.90
CA VAL A 81 -9.97 -2.37 6.48
C VAL A 81 -10.43 -1.53 7.66
N VAL A 82 -11.35 -2.07 8.49
CA VAL A 82 -11.89 -1.36 9.66
C VAL A 82 -10.79 -1.04 10.66
N THR A 83 -9.89 -1.98 10.96
CA THR A 83 -8.78 -1.77 11.88
C THR A 83 -7.77 -0.76 11.34
N SER A 84 -7.47 -0.81 10.04
CA SER A 84 -6.60 0.17 9.38
C SER A 84 -7.19 1.58 9.47
N LEU A 85 -8.48 1.75 9.18
CA LEU A 85 -9.16 3.04 9.30
C LEU A 85 -9.25 3.55 10.75
N ALA A 86 -9.47 2.64 11.72
CA ALA A 86 -9.48 2.99 13.15
C ALA A 86 -8.11 3.54 13.59
N ARG A 87 -7.03 2.88 13.19
CA ARG A 87 -5.66 3.32 13.47
C ARG A 87 -5.29 4.60 12.76
N ALA A 88 -5.66 4.75 11.48
CA ALA A 88 -5.47 6.01 10.74
C ALA A 88 -6.14 7.17 11.46
N ARG A 89 -7.42 6.99 11.85
CA ARG A 89 -8.19 8.00 12.59
C ARG A 89 -7.57 8.33 13.94
N GLU A 90 -7.15 7.34 14.71
CA GLU A 90 -6.55 7.59 16.03
C GLU A 90 -5.23 8.36 15.90
N ASN A 91 -4.37 8.01 14.94
CA ASN A 91 -3.17 8.78 14.66
C ASN A 91 -3.50 10.21 14.22
N ALA A 92 -4.46 10.40 13.32
CA ALA A 92 -4.91 11.73 12.88
C ALA A 92 -5.49 12.56 14.04
N ARG A 93 -6.21 11.92 14.98
CA ARG A 93 -6.75 12.57 16.19
C ARG A 93 -5.65 13.14 17.08
N GLN A 94 -4.54 12.41 17.22
CA GLN A 94 -3.40 12.84 18.04
C GLN A 94 -2.67 14.06 17.48
N VAL A 95 -2.80 14.31 16.18
CA VAL A 95 -2.14 15.41 15.45
C VAL A 95 -3.14 16.32 14.76
N ARG A 96 -4.31 16.49 15.37
CA ARG A 96 -5.44 17.25 14.81
C ARG A 96 -5.10 18.69 14.46
N ASP A 97 -4.15 19.27 15.18
CA ASP A 97 -3.62 20.64 14.98
C ASP A 97 -2.63 20.74 13.79
N GLN A 98 -2.18 19.60 13.25
CA GLN A 98 -1.22 19.53 12.14
C GLN A 98 -1.87 19.19 10.80
N ILE A 99 -3.16 18.86 10.80
CA ILE A 99 -3.93 18.56 9.58
C ILE A 99 -5.08 19.56 9.44
N THR A 100 -5.59 19.73 8.21
CA THR A 100 -6.72 20.62 7.98
C THR A 100 -8.03 20.03 8.47
N THR A 101 -9.04 20.88 8.65
CA THR A 101 -10.38 20.47 9.05
C THR A 101 -10.97 19.51 8.01
N GLU A 102 -10.83 19.81 6.73
CA GLU A 102 -11.29 18.96 5.64
C GLU A 102 -10.64 17.57 5.67
N THR A 103 -9.32 17.51 5.84
CA THR A 103 -8.58 16.24 5.94
C THR A 103 -9.09 15.40 7.10
N TRP A 104 -9.27 16.00 8.27
CA TRP A 104 -9.81 15.30 9.43
C TRP A 104 -11.25 14.81 9.20
N GLU A 105 -12.12 15.67 8.71
CA GLU A 105 -13.53 15.34 8.51
C GLU A 105 -13.70 14.17 7.55
N ARG A 106 -12.97 14.15 6.42
CA ARG A 106 -13.03 13.03 5.46
C ARG A 106 -12.67 11.71 6.11
N LEU A 107 -11.57 11.65 6.84
CA LEU A 107 -11.13 10.41 7.50
C LEU A 107 -12.11 10.01 8.62
N ASN A 108 -12.57 10.97 9.42
CA ASN A 108 -13.49 10.71 10.52
C ASN A 108 -14.86 10.24 10.02
N MET A 109 -15.41 10.84 8.96
CA MET A 109 -16.68 10.43 8.36
C MET A 109 -16.57 9.02 7.77
N LEU A 110 -15.50 8.71 7.06
CA LEU A 110 -15.25 7.36 6.55
C LEU A 110 -15.21 6.34 7.68
N TYR A 111 -14.44 6.61 8.74
CA TYR A 111 -14.37 5.73 9.91
C TYR A 111 -15.75 5.51 10.55
N LEU A 112 -16.51 6.57 10.80
CA LEU A 112 -17.84 6.45 11.41
C LEU A 112 -18.77 5.61 10.54
N ARG A 113 -18.74 5.76 9.23
CA ARG A 113 -19.55 4.99 8.29
C ARG A 113 -19.20 3.50 8.29
N VAL A 114 -17.90 3.13 8.29
CA VAL A 114 -17.51 1.72 8.25
C VAL A 114 -17.64 1.03 9.60
N THR A 115 -17.74 1.78 10.69
CA THR A 115 -17.94 1.25 12.04
C THR A 115 -19.38 1.39 12.54
N ASP A 116 -20.28 1.94 11.72
CA ASP A 116 -21.69 2.00 12.01
C ASP A 116 -22.27 0.59 12.22
N PRO A 117 -23.16 0.36 13.19
CA PRO A 117 -23.81 -0.94 13.40
C PRO A 117 -24.53 -1.50 12.15
N GLN A 118 -24.90 -0.66 11.19
CA GLN A 118 -25.54 -1.06 9.94
C GLN A 118 -24.53 -1.28 8.78
N ALA A 119 -23.25 -1.06 8.99
CA ALA A 119 -22.24 -1.20 7.93
C ALA A 119 -22.20 -2.64 7.36
N GLU A 120 -22.27 -3.65 8.20
CA GLU A 120 -22.30 -5.05 7.77
C GLU A 120 -23.57 -5.40 6.99
N LEU A 121 -24.73 -4.82 7.37
CA LEU A 121 -25.98 -4.97 6.60
C LEU A 121 -25.89 -4.29 5.23
N ALA A 122 -25.31 -3.09 5.17
CA ALA A 122 -25.07 -2.40 3.91
C ALA A 122 -24.12 -3.18 3.00
N PHE A 123 -23.07 -3.76 3.56
CA PHE A 123 -22.15 -4.65 2.86
C PHE A 123 -22.86 -5.91 2.35
N ALA A 124 -23.65 -6.58 3.19
CA ALA A 124 -24.41 -7.77 2.78
C ALA A 124 -25.41 -7.48 1.66
N HIS A 125 -26.00 -6.27 1.65
CA HIS A 125 -26.94 -5.85 0.60
C HIS A 125 -26.23 -5.60 -0.75
N SER A 126 -25.07 -4.95 -0.74
CA SER A 126 -24.29 -4.65 -1.96
C SER A 126 -22.81 -4.47 -1.63
N SER A 127 -22.07 -5.59 -1.56
CA SER A 127 -20.67 -5.62 -1.14
C SER A 127 -19.78 -4.76 -2.03
N SER A 128 -19.91 -4.86 -3.35
CA SER A 128 -19.10 -4.08 -4.30
C SER A 128 -19.38 -2.58 -4.18
N ALA A 129 -20.63 -2.16 -4.09
CA ALA A 129 -20.98 -0.74 -3.89
C ALA A 129 -20.41 -0.20 -2.57
N PHE A 130 -20.45 -1.02 -1.50
CA PHE A 130 -19.87 -0.66 -0.22
C PHE A 130 -18.35 -0.46 -0.32
N LEU A 131 -17.62 -1.39 -0.95
CA LEU A 131 -16.17 -1.31 -1.16
C LEU A 131 -15.79 -0.11 -2.04
N HIS A 132 -16.51 0.11 -3.15
CA HIS A 132 -16.30 1.28 -4.00
C HIS A 132 -16.52 2.59 -3.25
N SER A 133 -17.48 2.64 -2.32
CA SER A 133 -17.71 3.82 -1.50
C SER A 133 -16.54 4.10 -0.55
N ILE A 134 -15.89 3.06 0.03
CA ILE A 134 -14.67 3.21 0.84
C ILE A 134 -13.53 3.77 -0.03
N ILE A 135 -13.31 3.20 -1.21
CA ILE A 135 -12.27 3.65 -2.14
C ILE A 135 -12.50 5.12 -2.53
N ALA A 136 -13.73 5.50 -2.83
CA ALA A 136 -14.07 6.89 -3.19
C ALA A 136 -13.79 7.87 -2.03
N ASP A 137 -14.16 7.52 -0.79
CA ASP A 137 -13.87 8.36 0.38
C ASP A 137 -12.36 8.47 0.67
N LEU A 138 -11.59 7.40 0.43
CA LEU A 138 -10.13 7.45 0.54
C LEU A 138 -9.50 8.35 -0.53
N HIS A 139 -10.05 8.36 -1.74
CA HIS A 139 -9.63 9.33 -2.78
C HIS A 139 -9.98 10.76 -2.39
N LEU A 140 -11.17 11.01 -1.81
CA LEU A 140 -11.54 12.33 -1.29
C LEU A 140 -10.61 12.75 -0.14
N PHE A 141 -10.25 11.83 0.76
CA PHE A 141 -9.26 12.10 1.80
C PHE A 141 -7.90 12.50 1.21
N LYS A 142 -7.38 11.73 0.26
CA LYS A 142 -6.10 12.03 -0.41
C LYS A 142 -6.14 13.37 -1.16
N GLY A 143 -7.26 13.66 -1.82
CA GLY A 143 -7.48 14.95 -2.47
C GLY A 143 -7.51 16.12 -1.48
N ALA A 144 -8.16 15.96 -0.31
CA ALA A 144 -8.15 16.97 0.75
C ALA A 144 -6.74 17.19 1.31
N VAL A 145 -5.97 16.11 1.55
CA VAL A 145 -4.56 16.20 1.97
C VAL A 145 -3.73 17.04 1.00
N ASP A 146 -3.84 16.76 -0.30
CA ASP A 146 -3.06 17.44 -1.32
C ASP A 146 -3.50 18.89 -1.54
N ALA A 147 -4.82 19.14 -1.54
CA ALA A 147 -5.39 20.44 -1.85
C ALA A 147 -5.38 21.43 -0.67
N THR A 148 -5.33 20.95 0.57
CA THR A 148 -5.58 21.83 1.74
C THR A 148 -4.44 21.86 2.76
N MET A 149 -3.59 20.85 2.85
CA MET A 149 -2.42 20.88 3.73
C MET A 149 -1.27 21.67 3.09
N SER A 150 -0.55 22.44 3.90
CA SER A 150 0.74 22.99 3.45
C SER A 150 1.73 21.86 3.15
N HIS A 151 2.41 21.89 1.98
CA HIS A 151 3.36 20.87 1.54
C HIS A 151 4.70 20.89 2.28
N GLY A 152 4.63 21.07 3.62
CA GLY A 152 5.76 21.06 4.54
C GLY A 152 6.12 19.67 5.06
N GLU A 153 6.80 19.60 6.21
CA GLU A 153 7.26 18.33 6.80
C GLU A 153 6.09 17.38 7.07
N GLY A 154 4.96 17.84 7.63
CA GLY A 154 3.82 17.00 7.98
C GLY A 154 3.18 16.33 6.77
N TRP A 155 2.94 17.08 5.69
CA TRP A 155 2.45 16.54 4.43
C TRP A 155 3.40 15.49 3.86
N ARG A 156 4.73 15.73 3.94
CA ARG A 156 5.75 14.81 3.45
C ARG A 156 5.80 13.51 4.26
N PHE A 157 5.67 13.56 5.59
CA PHE A 157 5.59 12.33 6.40
C PHE A 157 4.36 11.50 6.07
N LEU A 158 3.20 12.14 5.86
CA LEU A 158 2.00 11.42 5.46
C LEU A 158 2.18 10.73 4.10
N LEU A 159 2.67 11.44 3.09
CA LEU A 159 2.91 10.86 1.76
C LEU A 159 4.03 9.82 1.75
N LEU A 160 5.07 9.99 2.56
CA LEU A 160 6.12 8.98 2.73
C LEU A 160 5.52 7.65 3.23
N GLY A 161 4.57 7.72 4.18
CA GLY A 161 3.80 6.55 4.62
C GLY A 161 3.01 5.91 3.48
N VAL A 162 2.31 6.71 2.68
CA VAL A 162 1.54 6.23 1.51
C VAL A 162 2.44 5.50 0.51
N TYR A 163 3.55 6.11 0.09
CA TYR A 163 4.37 5.53 -0.97
C TYR A 163 5.16 4.31 -0.50
N LEU A 164 5.61 4.28 0.76
CA LEU A 164 6.28 3.10 1.30
C LEU A 164 5.31 1.92 1.43
N GLU A 165 4.10 2.14 1.94
CA GLU A 165 3.08 1.08 2.01
C GLU A 165 2.73 0.58 0.62
N ARG A 166 2.52 1.48 -0.35
CA ARG A 166 2.18 1.16 -1.73
C ARG A 166 3.24 0.28 -2.40
N ALA A 167 4.51 0.67 -2.31
CA ALA A 167 5.62 -0.12 -2.87
C ALA A 167 5.64 -1.53 -2.28
N GLN A 168 5.45 -1.69 -0.96
CA GLN A 168 5.41 -2.99 -0.31
C GLN A 168 4.21 -3.83 -0.74
N LEU A 169 3.01 -3.22 -0.83
CA LEU A 169 1.79 -3.94 -1.19
C LEU A 169 1.80 -4.40 -2.65
N ILE A 170 2.27 -3.55 -3.56
CA ILE A 170 2.41 -3.93 -4.98
C ILE A 170 3.51 -4.98 -5.15
N ALA A 171 4.66 -4.85 -4.48
CA ALA A 171 5.71 -5.86 -4.53
C ALA A 171 5.23 -7.22 -4.02
N ARG A 172 4.44 -7.23 -2.94
CA ARG A 172 3.83 -8.47 -2.41
C ARG A 172 2.82 -9.07 -3.40
N LEU A 173 1.95 -8.26 -3.99
CA LEU A 173 1.00 -8.71 -5.01
C LEU A 173 1.73 -9.38 -6.18
N LEU A 174 2.78 -8.74 -6.69
CA LEU A 174 3.58 -9.29 -7.79
C LEU A 174 4.36 -10.55 -7.39
N ASP A 175 4.92 -10.62 -6.17
CA ASP A 175 5.61 -11.82 -5.67
C ASP A 175 4.66 -13.02 -5.53
N VAL A 176 3.41 -12.77 -5.13
CA VAL A 176 2.39 -13.83 -5.08
C VAL A 176 2.01 -14.31 -6.48
N CYS A 177 1.88 -13.40 -7.45
CA CYS A 177 1.43 -13.72 -8.81
C CYS A 177 2.52 -14.34 -9.68
N PHE A 178 3.74 -13.83 -9.56
CA PHE A 178 4.82 -14.06 -10.53
C PHE A 178 6.16 -14.45 -9.87
N GLY A 179 6.19 -14.62 -8.56
CA GLY A 179 7.41 -15.01 -7.83
C GLY A 179 7.76 -16.49 -8.03
N ASP A 180 9.03 -16.83 -7.81
CA ASP A 180 9.61 -18.16 -8.08
C ASP A 180 9.29 -19.23 -7.00
N LYS A 181 8.38 -18.97 -6.06
CA LYS A 181 8.10 -19.89 -4.94
C LYS A 181 7.26 -21.10 -5.40
N PRO A 182 7.65 -22.35 -5.01
CA PRO A 182 6.86 -23.53 -5.32
C PRO A 182 5.42 -23.43 -4.81
N GLY A 183 4.46 -23.83 -5.64
CA GLY A 183 3.03 -23.82 -5.30
C GLY A 183 2.31 -22.48 -5.52
N ARG A 184 3.00 -21.44 -5.96
CA ARG A 184 2.40 -20.21 -6.48
C ARG A 184 2.28 -20.37 -7.98
N GLY A 185 1.04 -20.52 -8.47
CA GLY A 185 0.78 -20.71 -9.89
C GLY A 185 1.16 -19.45 -10.66
N GLN A 186 1.88 -19.60 -11.75
CA GLN A 186 1.93 -18.56 -12.75
C GLN A 186 0.50 -18.34 -13.24
N LEU A 187 -0.01 -17.13 -13.13
CA LEU A 187 -1.33 -16.79 -13.65
C LEU A 187 -1.22 -16.69 -15.18
N GLU A 188 -1.39 -17.86 -15.84
CA GLU A 188 -1.35 -17.94 -17.31
C GLU A 188 -2.67 -17.48 -17.93
N ASP A 189 -3.75 -17.57 -17.17
CA ASP A 189 -5.09 -17.21 -17.63
C ASP A 189 -5.23 -15.68 -17.79
N HIS A 190 -5.76 -15.27 -18.94
CA HIS A 190 -5.95 -13.88 -19.29
C HIS A 190 -6.85 -13.11 -18.31
N PHE A 191 -7.92 -13.74 -17.81
CA PHE A 191 -8.83 -13.09 -16.85
C PHE A 191 -8.16 -12.91 -15.48
N ALA A 192 -7.34 -13.89 -15.06
CA ALA A 192 -6.55 -13.76 -13.84
C ALA A 192 -5.52 -12.66 -13.94
N GLN A 193 -4.87 -12.47 -15.07
CA GLN A 193 -3.95 -11.37 -15.35
C GLN A 193 -4.66 -10.00 -15.31
N MET A 194 -5.85 -9.91 -15.90
CA MET A 194 -6.70 -8.70 -15.78
C MET A 194 -7.08 -8.42 -14.31
N ALA A 195 -7.38 -9.46 -13.54
CA ALA A 195 -7.69 -9.29 -12.13
C ALA A 195 -6.51 -8.69 -11.34
N VAL A 196 -5.27 -9.12 -11.60
CA VAL A 196 -4.06 -8.51 -11.00
C VAL A 196 -3.96 -7.03 -11.34
N LEU A 197 -4.16 -6.65 -12.60
CA LEU A 197 -4.15 -5.25 -13.02
C LEU A 197 -5.26 -4.44 -12.31
N ARG A 198 -6.45 -5.00 -12.14
CA ARG A 198 -7.55 -4.36 -11.38
C ARG A 198 -7.21 -4.21 -9.90
N MET A 199 -6.62 -5.22 -9.26
CA MET A 199 -6.13 -5.15 -7.87
C MET A 199 -5.12 -4.01 -7.69
N ALA A 200 -4.23 -3.82 -8.66
CA ALA A 200 -3.27 -2.72 -8.69
C ALA A 200 -3.86 -1.38 -9.18
N CYS A 201 -5.15 -1.30 -9.54
CA CYS A 201 -5.76 -0.13 -10.20
C CYS A 201 -5.02 0.28 -11.49
N ALA A 202 -4.54 -0.69 -12.25
CA ALA A 202 -3.60 -0.50 -13.35
C ALA A 202 -4.18 -0.87 -14.73
N LEU A 203 -5.39 -1.44 -14.80
CA LEU A 203 -5.89 -2.01 -16.05
C LEU A 203 -5.96 -0.98 -17.18
N GLU A 204 -6.62 0.16 -16.97
CA GLU A 204 -6.78 1.18 -17.99
C GLU A 204 -5.45 1.88 -18.36
N PRO A 205 -4.59 2.27 -17.37
CA PRO A 205 -3.26 2.80 -17.69
C PRO A 205 -2.39 1.80 -18.46
N TYR A 206 -2.39 0.54 -18.05
CA TYR A 206 -1.66 -0.53 -18.75
C TYR A 206 -2.10 -0.67 -20.22
N LEU A 207 -3.41 -0.74 -20.46
CA LEU A 207 -3.97 -0.87 -21.81
C LEU A 207 -3.67 0.33 -22.72
N ARG A 208 -3.37 1.50 -22.17
CA ARG A 208 -2.91 2.66 -22.95
C ARG A 208 -1.48 2.51 -23.43
N VAL A 209 -0.64 1.80 -22.68
CA VAL A 209 0.77 1.57 -23.04
C VAL A 209 0.93 0.37 -23.98
N TYR A 210 0.32 -0.76 -23.60
CA TYR A 210 0.51 -2.05 -24.28
C TYR A 210 -0.67 -2.47 -25.15
N THR A 211 -1.58 -1.54 -25.44
CA THR A 211 -2.81 -1.82 -26.22
C THR A 211 -3.66 -2.93 -25.60
N ALA A 212 -4.02 -3.98 -26.31
CA ALA A 212 -4.81 -5.09 -25.78
C ALA A 212 -3.97 -6.33 -25.42
N GLU A 213 -2.65 -6.22 -25.45
CA GLU A 213 -1.76 -7.34 -25.14
C GLU A 213 -1.56 -7.46 -23.63
N ILE A 214 -2.16 -8.48 -23.01
CA ILE A 214 -1.99 -8.76 -21.58
C ILE A 214 -1.09 -9.99 -21.43
N HIS A 215 0.09 -9.78 -20.86
CA HIS A 215 1.12 -10.80 -20.69
C HIS A 215 1.86 -10.61 -19.35
N PRO A 216 2.18 -11.68 -18.61
CA PRO A 216 2.83 -11.62 -17.29
C PRO A 216 4.07 -10.72 -17.27
N ARG A 217 4.94 -10.83 -18.27
CA ARG A 217 6.15 -10.03 -18.38
C ARG A 217 5.84 -8.54 -18.49
N LEU A 218 4.87 -8.16 -19.34
CA LEU A 218 4.48 -6.75 -19.54
C LEU A 218 3.78 -6.18 -18.29
N ILE A 219 3.01 -7.00 -17.57
CA ILE A 219 2.41 -6.61 -16.28
C ILE A 219 3.52 -6.31 -15.26
N LEU A 220 4.49 -7.21 -15.15
CA LEU A 220 5.66 -7.00 -14.27
C LEU A 220 6.43 -5.74 -14.65
N GLU A 221 6.74 -5.57 -15.95
CA GLU A 221 7.46 -4.40 -16.45
C GLU A 221 6.75 -3.10 -16.09
N PHE A 222 5.43 -3.03 -16.35
CA PHE A 222 4.62 -1.87 -16.05
C PHE A 222 4.56 -1.55 -14.55
N LEU A 223 4.23 -2.54 -13.72
CA LEU A 223 4.06 -2.32 -12.29
C LEU A 223 5.39 -2.17 -11.53
N LEU A 224 6.50 -2.67 -12.09
CA LEU A 224 7.83 -2.45 -11.53
C LEU A 224 8.42 -1.10 -11.96
N PHE A 225 8.37 -0.75 -13.24
CA PHE A 225 9.28 0.22 -13.83
C PHE A 225 8.62 1.46 -14.46
N ASP A 226 7.30 1.52 -14.60
CA ASP A 226 6.66 2.71 -15.18
C ASP A 226 6.88 3.94 -14.28
N GLU A 227 7.38 5.03 -14.86
CA GLU A 227 7.73 6.26 -14.13
C GLU A 227 6.53 7.17 -13.88
N GLU A 228 5.50 7.08 -14.71
CA GLU A 228 4.35 7.99 -14.69
C GLU A 228 3.16 7.38 -13.93
N PHE A 229 3.10 6.05 -13.85
CA PHE A 229 1.99 5.36 -13.21
C PHE A 229 2.10 5.42 -11.67
N PRO A 230 1.16 6.09 -10.96
CA PRO A 230 1.30 6.36 -9.54
C PRO A 230 1.34 5.12 -8.63
N ARG A 231 1.01 3.93 -9.17
CA ARG A 231 1.05 2.67 -8.41
C ARG A 231 2.16 1.73 -8.85
N SER A 232 3.05 2.15 -9.75
CA SER A 232 4.28 1.41 -9.99
C SER A 232 5.20 1.49 -8.77
N ILE A 233 6.07 0.48 -8.64
CA ILE A 233 7.07 0.46 -7.57
C ILE A 233 8.11 1.56 -7.79
N ARG A 234 8.53 1.77 -9.05
CA ARG A 234 9.48 2.83 -9.41
C ARG A 234 8.94 4.22 -9.06
N PHE A 235 7.72 4.54 -9.45
CA PHE A 235 7.09 5.81 -9.08
C PHE A 235 7.08 5.99 -7.56
N SER A 236 6.66 4.96 -6.82
CA SER A 236 6.57 5.03 -5.35
C SER A 236 7.94 5.25 -4.70
N THR A 237 8.99 4.57 -5.19
CA THR A 237 10.36 4.73 -4.66
C THR A 237 10.96 6.09 -4.99
N LEU A 238 10.70 6.63 -6.18
CA LEU A 238 11.10 7.98 -6.57
C LEU A 238 10.48 9.04 -5.66
N ARG A 239 9.19 8.91 -5.34
CA ARG A 239 8.50 9.81 -4.41
C ARG A 239 9.02 9.67 -2.97
N MET A 240 9.35 8.45 -2.52
CA MET A 240 10.00 8.28 -1.21
C MET A 240 11.34 9.00 -1.15
N GLU A 241 12.17 8.86 -2.18
CA GLU A 241 13.46 9.56 -2.28
C GLU A 241 13.29 11.08 -2.22
N GLU A 242 12.37 11.63 -3.01
CA GLU A 242 12.05 13.07 -3.03
C GLU A 242 11.64 13.59 -1.64
N HIS A 243 10.72 12.91 -0.96
CA HIS A 243 10.26 13.32 0.36
C HIS A 243 11.37 13.21 1.41
N LEU A 244 12.15 12.13 1.40
CA LEU A 244 13.26 11.93 2.34
C LEU A 244 14.38 12.94 2.12
N THR A 245 14.76 13.21 0.88
CA THR A 245 15.74 14.27 0.56
C THR A 245 15.32 15.62 1.13
N HIS A 246 14.03 15.92 1.12
CA HIS A 246 13.53 17.14 1.72
C HIS A 246 13.57 17.13 3.25
N LEU A 247 13.20 16.02 3.87
CA LEU A 247 13.14 15.86 5.32
C LEU A 247 14.53 15.78 5.97
N THR A 248 15.53 15.24 5.27
CA THR A 248 16.89 15.03 5.80
C THR A 248 17.86 16.17 5.44
N ARG A 249 17.41 17.27 4.86
CA ARG A 249 18.25 18.41 4.39
C ARG A 249 19.27 18.92 5.43
N HIS A 250 19.00 18.73 6.70
CA HIS A 250 19.82 19.18 7.81
C HIS A 250 20.51 18.03 8.56
N ALA A 251 20.40 16.78 8.05
CA ALA A 251 21.06 15.62 8.63
C ALA A 251 22.54 15.54 8.17
N ASP A 252 23.35 14.80 8.92
CA ASP A 252 24.75 14.57 8.54
C ASP A 252 24.85 13.76 7.24
N PRO A 253 25.48 14.30 6.17
CA PRO A 253 25.64 13.61 4.91
C PRO A 253 26.50 12.33 5.01
N ALA A 254 27.27 12.17 6.08
CA ALA A 254 28.18 11.02 6.26
C ALA A 254 27.45 9.73 6.70
N ASP A 255 26.21 9.83 7.18
CA ASP A 255 25.46 8.66 7.64
C ASP A 255 25.04 7.78 6.45
N LYS A 256 25.71 6.62 6.32
CA LYS A 256 25.46 5.63 5.26
C LYS A 256 24.12 4.87 5.43
N ALA A 257 23.56 4.89 6.62
CA ALA A 257 22.30 4.24 6.96
C ALA A 257 21.10 5.21 6.92
N SER A 258 21.30 6.47 6.51
CA SER A 258 20.21 7.44 6.45
C SER A 258 19.08 6.95 5.53
N PRO A 259 17.81 7.20 5.90
CA PRO A 259 16.65 6.73 5.13
C PRO A 259 16.65 7.29 3.69
N GLU A 260 17.15 8.50 3.49
CA GLU A 260 17.33 9.10 2.16
C GLU A 260 18.26 8.26 1.27
N ARG A 261 19.43 7.88 1.78
CA ARG A 261 20.39 7.09 1.00
C ARG A 261 19.88 5.68 0.69
N LEU A 262 19.11 5.09 1.61
CA LEU A 262 18.46 3.80 1.37
C LEU A 262 17.43 3.93 0.25
N ALA A 263 16.59 4.97 0.29
CA ALA A 263 15.59 5.22 -0.75
C ALA A 263 16.22 5.54 -2.10
N ALA A 264 17.26 6.40 -2.14
CA ALA A 264 18.00 6.73 -3.35
C ALA A 264 18.64 5.49 -4.00
N ARG A 265 19.22 4.58 -3.20
CA ARG A 265 19.76 3.32 -3.72
C ARG A 265 18.70 2.41 -4.31
N LEU A 266 17.53 2.30 -3.66
CA LEU A 266 16.43 1.51 -4.17
C LEU A 266 15.87 2.13 -5.46
N SER A 267 15.68 3.44 -5.49
CA SER A 267 15.24 4.20 -6.66
C SER A 267 16.21 4.03 -7.84
N ALA A 268 17.50 4.21 -7.62
CA ALA A 268 18.54 4.00 -8.64
C ALA A 268 18.57 2.55 -9.14
N ARG A 269 18.42 1.58 -8.25
CA ARG A 269 18.36 0.17 -8.64
C ARG A 269 17.19 -0.12 -9.58
N LEU A 270 16.02 0.42 -9.31
CA LEU A 270 14.84 0.25 -10.17
C LEU A 270 14.95 1.06 -11.47
N HIS A 271 15.64 2.19 -11.43
CA HIS A 271 15.88 3.02 -12.62
C HIS A 271 16.77 2.33 -13.66
N PHE A 272 17.80 1.62 -13.20
CA PHE A 272 18.77 0.94 -14.06
C PHE A 272 18.51 -0.57 -14.23
N ALA A 273 17.44 -1.08 -13.63
CA ALA A 273 17.07 -2.49 -13.79
C ALA A 273 16.43 -2.71 -15.16
N ASP A 274 16.80 -3.83 -15.79
CA ASP A 274 16.17 -4.33 -17.01
C ASP A 274 15.54 -5.70 -16.73
N MET A 275 14.39 -5.97 -17.32
CA MET A 275 13.72 -7.27 -17.22
C MET A 275 14.54 -8.42 -17.83
N ASP A 276 15.43 -8.12 -18.77
CA ASP A 276 16.30 -9.13 -19.41
C ASP A 276 17.56 -9.44 -18.61
N GLU A 277 18.05 -8.48 -17.79
CA GLU A 277 19.26 -8.62 -16.97
C GLU A 277 18.97 -9.05 -15.53
N THR A 278 17.72 -8.95 -15.07
CA THR A 278 17.39 -9.30 -13.69
C THR A 278 17.34 -10.81 -13.48
N LEU A 279 18.11 -11.26 -12.51
CA LEU A 279 17.99 -12.58 -11.87
C LEU A 279 16.54 -12.80 -11.40
N GLY A 280 15.67 -13.35 -12.24
CA GLY A 280 14.26 -13.64 -11.95
C GLY A 280 13.47 -12.52 -11.26
N ALA A 281 12.26 -12.25 -11.68
CA ALA A 281 11.41 -11.20 -11.11
C ALA A 281 11.23 -11.37 -9.58
N GLY A 282 11.17 -12.61 -9.08
CA GLY A 282 11.04 -12.92 -7.65
C GLY A 282 12.20 -12.43 -6.80
N ALA A 283 13.43 -12.46 -7.30
CA ALA A 283 14.59 -11.96 -6.58
C ALA A 283 14.54 -10.43 -6.42
N LEU A 284 14.15 -9.70 -7.46
CA LEU A 284 13.99 -8.23 -7.40
C LEU A 284 12.85 -7.82 -6.46
N LEU A 285 11.73 -8.50 -6.51
CA LEU A 285 10.58 -8.25 -5.62
C LEU A 285 10.95 -8.47 -4.15
N GLY A 286 11.69 -9.56 -3.85
CA GLY A 286 12.22 -9.81 -2.52
C GLY A 286 13.14 -8.69 -2.03
N VAL A 287 13.99 -8.16 -2.91
CA VAL A 287 14.85 -7.00 -2.59
C VAL A 287 14.00 -5.76 -2.30
N VAL A 288 12.98 -5.45 -3.10
CA VAL A 288 12.10 -4.30 -2.85
C VAL A 288 11.46 -4.38 -1.47
N VAL A 289 10.89 -5.54 -1.11
CA VAL A 289 10.26 -5.75 0.20
C VAL A 289 11.27 -5.56 1.34
N ALA A 290 12.47 -6.14 1.22
CA ALA A 290 13.52 -6.02 2.23
C ALA A 290 14.03 -4.58 2.38
N GLU A 291 14.28 -3.87 1.27
CA GLU A 291 14.74 -2.48 1.32
C GLU A 291 13.66 -1.54 1.85
N CYS A 292 12.39 -1.73 1.51
CA CYS A 292 11.29 -0.97 2.12
C CYS A 292 11.23 -1.17 3.64
N ALA A 293 11.46 -2.39 4.14
CA ALA A 293 11.52 -2.65 5.57
C ALA A 293 12.72 -1.93 6.22
N ARG A 294 13.88 -1.91 5.57
CA ARG A 294 15.08 -1.17 6.03
C ARG A 294 14.85 0.34 6.05
N ILE A 295 14.21 0.88 5.00
CA ILE A 295 13.85 2.30 4.93
C ILE A 295 12.89 2.65 6.07
N HIS A 296 11.89 1.80 6.36
CA HIS A 296 10.99 2.00 7.48
C HIS A 296 11.73 2.09 8.82
N LEU A 297 12.65 1.16 9.09
CA LEU A 297 13.46 1.18 10.32
C LEU A 297 14.31 2.43 10.40
N ALA A 298 14.97 2.81 9.31
CA ALA A 298 15.80 4.01 9.27
C ALA A 298 14.98 5.31 9.47
N ILE A 299 13.74 5.37 8.94
CA ILE A 299 12.81 6.48 9.22
C ILE A 299 12.51 6.54 10.72
N TYR A 300 12.20 5.41 11.34
CA TYR A 300 11.92 5.34 12.76
C TYR A 300 13.12 5.80 13.60
N GLU A 301 14.31 5.28 13.33
CA GLU A 301 15.55 5.63 14.03
C GLU A 301 15.92 7.12 13.87
N THR A 302 15.70 7.68 12.68
CA THR A 302 16.08 9.08 12.38
C THR A 302 15.11 10.10 12.94
N PHE A 303 13.80 9.83 12.87
CA PHE A 303 12.79 10.84 13.15
C PHE A 303 11.95 10.57 14.40
N VAL A 304 11.88 9.33 14.90
CA VAL A 304 10.99 8.92 15.98
C VAL A 304 11.75 8.51 17.23
N ALA A 305 12.77 7.65 17.09
CA ALA A 305 13.56 7.19 18.21
C ALA A 305 14.44 8.31 18.76
N TYR A 306 14.26 8.63 20.04
CA TYR A 306 15.23 9.46 20.75
C TYR A 306 16.39 8.56 21.20
N PRO A 307 17.65 8.79 20.79
CA PRO A 307 18.78 8.13 21.42
C PRO A 307 18.83 8.56 22.90
N LEU A 308 18.67 7.60 23.80
CA LEU A 308 18.81 7.80 25.25
C LEU A 308 20.27 8.16 25.67
N GLU A 309 21.15 8.38 24.71
CA GLU A 309 22.52 8.81 24.94
C GLU A 309 22.65 10.33 24.97
N HIS A 310 21.99 10.99 25.90
CA HIS A 310 22.51 12.25 26.38
C HIS A 310 23.40 11.99 27.61
N ARG A 311 24.72 11.93 27.33
CA ARG A 311 25.78 12.13 28.30
C ARG A 311 25.34 13.12 29.37
N LEU A 312 25.16 12.63 30.58
CA LEU A 312 25.26 13.49 31.73
C LEU A 312 26.68 14.08 31.68
N PRO A 313 26.85 15.42 31.69
CA PRO A 313 28.18 15.97 31.87
C PRO A 313 28.70 15.52 33.24
N ALA A 314 29.92 15.00 33.22
CA ALA A 314 30.67 14.62 34.43
C ALA A 314 30.98 15.85 35.28
#